data_c005589f9118f89e4db5378615726ba6
#
_entry.id   c005589f9118f89e4db5378615726ba6
#
_cell.length_a   1.000
_cell.length_b   1.000
_cell.length_c   1.000
_cell.angle_alpha   90.00
_cell.angle_beta   90.00
_cell.angle_gamma   90.00
#
_symmetry.space_group_name_H-M   'P 1'
#
loop_
_entity.id
_entity.type
_entity.pdbx_description
1 polymer ?
#
loop_
_entity_poly.entity_id
_entity_poly.type
_entity_poly.pdbx_seq_one_letter_code
_entity_poly.pdbx_strand_id
1 'polypeptide(L)'
;MTSVSLLPRTSFLLACSLLLSACTSGSKPERFDEITQQGAYSLCLNQNASFAFAGSIHHGGSLWRLEPFDRLFNWNHQAGKNSSIVSCDFSPEGNFVATTDNRTIALWNSKTGEAIWLWNAPGDIHNISLSSNGQFALLAMADYTATLFDIKNGGIKRILRHDGIVYDVSLDSKTKLAASASDDLSAKVWDLNSGKELHRLAHNNQVRTAQLSPDGNLLFTSAIGEAGHLWDTKSGQLVREFPINSGFYSSVRFNKDNTELLTGTSAGKIQLWQVATAKLTKTWQATPKNKWVSNNVLIEAVAFNNQGYVAGAANGRVYYLK
;
A
#
# COMPACT_ATOMS: atom_id res chain seq x y z
N MET A 1 -85.57 -12.79 17.95
CA MET A 1 -85.12 -12.15 16.72
C MET A 1 -83.86 -11.36 17.07
N THR A 2 -82.69 -11.96 16.91
CA THR A 2 -81.42 -11.36 17.24
C THR A 2 -80.54 -11.43 15.98
N SER A 3 -80.27 -10.28 15.40
CA SER A 3 -79.47 -10.13 14.21
C SER A 3 -77.97 -10.15 14.57
N VAL A 4 -77.25 -11.07 13.98
CA VAL A 4 -75.80 -11.17 14.11
C VAL A 4 -75.18 -10.37 12.95
N SER A 5 -74.41 -9.34 13.24
CA SER A 5 -73.65 -8.54 12.28
C SER A 5 -72.26 -9.19 12.05
N LEU A 6 -71.96 -9.53 10.79
CA LEU A 6 -70.66 -10.02 10.33
C LEU A 6 -69.72 -8.80 10.11
N LEU A 7 -68.57 -8.78 10.79
CA LEU A 7 -67.45 -7.90 10.50
C LEU A 7 -66.53 -8.49 9.39
N PRO A 8 -66.02 -7.68 8.47
CA PRO A 8 -65.11 -8.17 7.43
C PRO A 8 -63.70 -8.39 7.99
N ARG A 9 -63.14 -9.54 7.69
CA ARG A 9 -61.71 -9.88 7.91
C ARG A 9 -60.82 -9.10 6.92
N THR A 10 -60.13 -8.11 7.38
CA THR A 10 -59.01 -7.48 6.64
C THR A 10 -57.77 -8.37 6.71
N SER A 11 -57.41 -8.94 5.56
CA SER A 11 -56.17 -9.70 5.36
C SER A 11 -55.02 -8.74 5.29
N PHE A 12 -54.14 -8.74 6.34
CA PHE A 12 -52.87 -8.04 6.31
C PHE A 12 -51.88 -8.88 5.49
N LEU A 13 -51.59 -8.46 4.27
CA LEU A 13 -50.48 -8.98 3.46
C LEU A 13 -49.16 -8.38 4.03
N LEU A 14 -48.43 -9.21 4.77
CA LEU A 14 -47.08 -8.92 5.21
C LEU A 14 -46.14 -9.04 4.01
N ALA A 15 -45.80 -7.91 3.38
CA ALA A 15 -44.75 -7.86 2.35
C ALA A 15 -43.38 -8.09 3.02
N CYS A 16 -42.93 -9.33 2.99
CA CYS A 16 -41.55 -9.67 3.43
C CYS A 16 -40.60 -9.19 2.31
N SER A 17 -40.05 -7.97 2.47
CA SER A 17 -38.94 -7.48 1.65
C SER A 17 -37.71 -8.31 1.96
N LEU A 18 -37.43 -9.31 1.13
CA LEU A 18 -36.14 -10.02 1.07
C LEU A 18 -35.06 -9.01 0.66
N LEU A 19 -34.38 -8.44 1.65
CA LEU A 19 -33.09 -7.81 1.44
C LEU A 19 -32.10 -8.91 1.00
N LEU A 20 -31.99 -9.11 -0.30
CA LEU A 20 -30.89 -9.82 -0.92
C LEU A 20 -29.61 -9.04 -0.58
N SER A 21 -28.91 -9.45 0.49
CA SER A 21 -27.51 -9.12 0.69
C SER A 21 -26.76 -9.74 -0.48
N ALA A 22 -26.61 -8.98 -1.56
CA ALA A 22 -25.69 -9.34 -2.61
C ALA A 22 -24.29 -9.38 -1.97
N CYS A 23 -23.77 -10.59 -1.69
CA CYS A 23 -22.35 -10.81 -1.54
C CYS A 23 -21.72 -10.28 -2.83
N THR A 24 -21.19 -9.07 -2.81
CA THR A 24 -20.43 -8.52 -3.91
C THR A 24 -19.10 -9.26 -3.98
N SER A 25 -19.13 -10.44 -4.63
CA SER A 25 -17.92 -11.03 -5.17
C SER A 25 -17.33 -9.98 -6.11
N GLY A 26 -16.13 -9.47 -5.79
CA GLY A 26 -15.48 -8.46 -6.60
C GLY A 26 -15.39 -8.86 -8.08
N SER A 27 -15.43 -7.91 -8.98
CA SER A 27 -15.20 -8.14 -10.41
C SER A 27 -13.86 -8.82 -10.64
N LYS A 28 -13.75 -9.62 -11.69
CA LYS A 28 -12.44 -10.18 -12.09
C LYS A 28 -11.61 -9.08 -12.74
N PRO A 29 -10.27 -9.11 -12.55
CA PRO A 29 -9.36 -8.31 -13.36
C PRO A 29 -9.58 -8.53 -14.86
N GLU A 30 -9.37 -7.51 -15.68
CA GLU A 30 -9.51 -7.62 -17.14
C GLU A 30 -8.46 -8.57 -17.74
N ARG A 31 -7.21 -8.38 -17.31
CA ARG A 31 -6.06 -9.23 -17.67
C ARG A 31 -5.02 -9.17 -16.56
N PHE A 32 -4.02 -10.02 -16.66
CA PHE A 32 -2.81 -9.94 -15.85
C PHE A 32 -1.58 -10.31 -16.68
N ASP A 33 -0.44 -9.75 -16.27
CA ASP A 33 0.88 -10.18 -16.72
C ASP A 33 1.62 -10.85 -15.55
N GLU A 34 2.42 -11.86 -15.84
CA GLU A 34 3.18 -12.59 -14.83
C GLU A 34 4.63 -12.15 -14.88
N ILE A 35 5.10 -11.43 -13.86
CA ILE A 35 6.46 -10.90 -13.77
C ILE A 35 7.39 -11.82 -12.98
N THR A 36 6.86 -12.69 -12.11
CA THR A 36 7.63 -13.75 -11.46
C THR A 36 6.81 -15.03 -11.36
N GLN A 37 7.47 -16.19 -11.59
CA GLN A 37 6.79 -17.48 -11.54
C GLN A 37 6.58 -18.00 -10.10
N GLN A 38 7.53 -17.72 -9.20
CA GLN A 38 7.55 -18.28 -7.84
C GLN A 38 6.99 -17.31 -6.79
N GLY A 39 6.52 -16.13 -7.22
CA GLY A 39 6.06 -15.07 -6.33
C GLY A 39 7.13 -14.01 -6.07
N ALA A 40 6.73 -12.97 -5.37
CA ALA A 40 7.57 -11.82 -5.01
C ALA A 40 7.58 -11.61 -3.50
N TYR A 41 8.72 -11.22 -2.95
CA TYR A 41 8.84 -10.69 -1.59
C TYR A 41 8.40 -9.23 -1.50
N SER A 42 8.56 -8.50 -2.62
CA SER A 42 8.14 -7.13 -2.77
C SER A 42 7.74 -6.84 -4.21
N LEU A 43 6.75 -6.01 -4.38
CA LEU A 43 6.33 -5.50 -5.68
C LEU A 43 5.92 -4.05 -5.52
N CYS A 44 6.48 -3.17 -6.32
CA CYS A 44 6.08 -1.77 -6.36
C CYS A 44 5.77 -1.29 -7.76
N LEU A 45 4.89 -0.31 -7.84
CA LEU A 45 4.45 0.34 -9.06
C LEU A 45 4.82 1.82 -8.99
N ASN A 46 5.30 2.38 -10.09
CA ASN A 46 5.46 3.82 -10.16
C ASN A 46 4.08 4.51 -10.22
N GLN A 47 4.06 5.84 -10.09
CA GLN A 47 2.84 6.60 -9.86
C GLN A 47 1.77 6.42 -10.95
N ASN A 48 2.17 6.27 -12.21
CA ASN A 48 1.27 6.12 -13.36
C ASN A 48 1.18 4.66 -13.86
N ALA A 49 1.69 3.70 -13.11
CA ALA A 49 1.73 2.28 -13.47
C ALA A 49 2.34 1.98 -14.85
N SER A 50 3.32 2.76 -15.29
CA SER A 50 4.08 2.44 -16.52
C SER A 50 5.23 1.46 -16.24
N PHE A 51 5.68 1.39 -14.99
CA PHE A 51 6.74 0.50 -14.54
C PHE A 51 6.34 -0.25 -13.27
N ALA A 52 6.81 -1.51 -13.18
CA ALA A 52 6.76 -2.34 -12.00
C ALA A 52 8.16 -2.83 -11.64
N PHE A 53 8.48 -2.86 -10.37
CA PHE A 53 9.63 -3.59 -9.86
C PHE A 53 9.15 -4.79 -9.06
N ALA A 54 9.84 -5.93 -9.20
CA ALA A 54 9.58 -7.12 -8.41
C ALA A 54 10.86 -7.68 -7.81
N GLY A 55 10.88 -7.86 -6.49
CA GLY A 55 11.85 -8.65 -5.74
C GLY A 55 11.41 -10.11 -5.72
N SER A 56 11.98 -10.92 -6.60
CA SER A 56 11.59 -12.34 -6.75
C SER A 56 12.20 -13.21 -5.68
N ILE A 57 11.48 -14.26 -5.28
CA ILE A 57 11.88 -15.18 -4.20
C ILE A 57 13.20 -15.90 -4.47
N HIS A 58 13.69 -16.06 -5.65
CA HIS A 58 14.95 -16.79 -5.91
C HIS A 58 15.82 -16.17 -7.00
N HIS A 59 15.36 -15.04 -7.58
CA HIS A 59 15.99 -14.50 -8.79
C HIS A 59 16.43 -13.05 -8.67
N GLY A 60 16.41 -12.48 -7.43
CA GLY A 60 16.75 -11.07 -7.20
C GLY A 60 15.66 -10.12 -7.68
N GLY A 61 16.04 -8.88 -7.94
CA GLY A 61 15.14 -7.84 -8.40
C GLY A 61 15.08 -7.71 -9.92
N SER A 62 13.91 -7.29 -10.41
CA SER A 62 13.74 -6.99 -11.83
C SER A 62 12.83 -5.79 -12.05
N LEU A 63 13.22 -4.90 -12.97
CA LEU A 63 12.42 -3.78 -13.43
C LEU A 63 11.72 -4.13 -14.74
N TRP A 64 10.43 -3.84 -14.79
CA TRP A 64 9.56 -4.14 -15.92
C TRP A 64 8.87 -2.88 -16.41
N ARG A 65 8.80 -2.70 -17.71
CA ARG A 65 7.85 -1.79 -18.36
C ARG A 65 6.55 -2.55 -18.58
N LEU A 66 5.41 -1.93 -18.27
CA LEU A 66 4.11 -2.57 -18.33
C LEU A 66 3.44 -2.43 -19.70
N GLU A 67 3.76 -1.37 -20.48
CA GLU A 67 3.22 -1.15 -21.83
C GLU A 67 4.28 -0.50 -22.75
N PRO A 68 4.72 -1.20 -23.80
CA PRO A 68 4.58 -2.63 -24.04
C PRO A 68 5.28 -3.44 -22.95
N PHE A 69 4.73 -4.62 -22.63
CA PHE A 69 5.25 -5.46 -21.54
C PHE A 69 6.66 -5.99 -21.89
N ASP A 70 7.64 -5.61 -21.07
CA ASP A 70 9.04 -5.95 -21.30
C ASP A 70 9.86 -5.90 -20.01
N ARG A 71 10.80 -6.82 -19.86
CA ARG A 71 11.75 -6.83 -18.74
C ARG A 71 12.97 -5.98 -19.11
N LEU A 72 13.16 -4.89 -18.36
CA LEU A 72 14.21 -3.92 -18.67
C LEU A 72 15.55 -4.25 -18.02
N PHE A 73 15.56 -4.48 -16.70
CA PHE A 73 16.79 -4.67 -15.94
C PHE A 73 16.65 -5.77 -14.89
N ASN A 74 17.80 -6.37 -14.54
CA ASN A 74 17.96 -7.27 -13.41
C ASN A 74 18.86 -6.60 -12.38
N TRP A 75 18.34 -6.41 -11.19
CA TRP A 75 19.03 -5.73 -10.10
C TRP A 75 19.28 -6.65 -8.92
N ASN A 76 20.55 -6.73 -8.51
CA ASN A 76 20.98 -7.46 -7.33
C ASN A 76 21.94 -6.57 -6.52
N HIS A 77 21.84 -6.60 -5.21
CA HIS A 77 22.71 -5.82 -4.31
C HIS A 77 24.14 -6.35 -4.28
N GLN A 78 24.36 -7.59 -4.70
CA GLN A 78 25.69 -8.21 -4.78
C GLN A 78 25.89 -8.81 -6.17
N ALA A 79 27.04 -8.51 -6.78
CA ALA A 79 27.39 -9.09 -8.07
C ALA A 79 27.50 -10.62 -7.97
N GLY A 80 26.90 -11.33 -8.93
CA GLY A 80 26.93 -12.79 -9.03
C GLY A 80 26.07 -13.53 -7.99
N LYS A 81 25.27 -12.82 -7.17
CA LYS A 81 24.35 -13.42 -6.19
C LYS A 81 22.94 -12.87 -6.36
N ASN A 82 21.93 -13.70 -6.15
CA ASN A 82 20.55 -13.25 -6.09
C ASN A 82 20.27 -12.63 -4.70
N SER A 83 19.79 -11.40 -4.68
CA SER A 83 19.42 -10.70 -3.44
C SER A 83 17.96 -10.93 -3.14
N SER A 84 17.61 -11.20 -1.87
CA SER A 84 16.22 -11.25 -1.42
C SER A 84 15.74 -9.82 -1.18
N ILE A 85 15.18 -9.19 -2.23
CA ILE A 85 14.68 -7.83 -2.15
C ILE A 85 13.34 -7.83 -1.42
N VAL A 86 13.32 -7.28 -0.20
CA VAL A 86 12.16 -7.31 0.71
C VAL A 86 11.28 -6.08 0.61
N SER A 87 11.81 -4.95 0.14
CA SER A 87 11.02 -3.75 -0.10
C SER A 87 11.59 -2.93 -1.24
N CYS A 88 10.75 -2.10 -1.83
CA CYS A 88 11.11 -1.20 -2.92
C CYS A 88 10.18 0.03 -2.92
N ASP A 89 10.66 1.12 -3.48
CA ASP A 89 9.83 2.29 -3.77
C ASP A 89 10.38 3.05 -4.99
N PHE A 90 9.46 3.64 -5.76
CA PHE A 90 9.79 4.56 -6.84
C PHE A 90 9.75 5.99 -6.32
N SER A 91 10.72 6.80 -6.73
CA SER A 91 10.55 8.24 -6.57
C SER A 91 9.24 8.71 -7.25
N PRO A 92 8.55 9.72 -6.73
CA PRO A 92 7.28 10.21 -7.31
C PRO A 92 7.34 10.49 -8.81
N GLU A 93 8.45 10.99 -9.33
CA GLU A 93 8.66 11.24 -10.77
C GLU A 93 9.06 9.97 -11.54
N GLY A 94 9.33 8.86 -10.85
CA GLY A 94 9.70 7.58 -11.47
C GLY A 94 11.14 7.52 -12.01
N ASN A 95 12.00 8.53 -11.75
CA ASN A 95 13.38 8.55 -12.23
C ASN A 95 14.32 7.64 -11.44
N PHE A 96 13.98 7.33 -10.20
CA PHE A 96 14.77 6.52 -9.28
C PHE A 96 13.92 5.40 -8.70
N VAL A 97 14.58 4.29 -8.38
CA VAL A 97 14.00 3.18 -7.62
C VAL A 97 14.95 2.89 -6.46
N ALA A 98 14.42 2.84 -5.25
CA ALA A 98 15.13 2.31 -4.12
C ALA A 98 14.69 0.85 -3.89
N THR A 99 15.64 -0.02 -3.58
CA THR A 99 15.40 -1.42 -3.22
C THR A 99 16.13 -1.76 -1.95
N THR A 100 15.56 -2.60 -1.11
CA THR A 100 16.21 -3.07 0.10
C THR A 100 16.21 -4.59 0.17
N ASP A 101 17.34 -5.17 0.58
CA ASP A 101 17.31 -6.45 1.25
C ASP A 101 17.17 -6.21 2.78
N ASN A 102 17.45 -7.21 3.63
CA ASN A 102 17.30 -7.03 5.07
C ASN A 102 18.05 -5.82 5.64
N ARG A 103 19.23 -5.50 5.10
CA ARG A 103 20.11 -4.45 5.66
C ARG A 103 20.76 -3.55 4.63
N THR A 104 20.64 -3.87 3.34
CA THR A 104 21.27 -3.08 2.29
C THR A 104 20.22 -2.28 1.55
N ILE A 105 20.53 -1.03 1.26
CA ILE A 105 19.73 -0.16 0.41
C ILE A 105 20.50 0.07 -0.87
N ALA A 106 19.86 -0.07 -2.01
CA ALA A 106 20.39 0.32 -3.32
C ALA A 106 19.48 1.34 -3.98
N LEU A 107 20.07 2.37 -4.56
CA LEU A 107 19.38 3.36 -5.39
C LEU A 107 19.78 3.15 -6.86
N TRP A 108 18.78 3.07 -7.72
CA TRP A 108 18.92 2.78 -9.14
C TRP A 108 18.36 3.91 -9.99
N ASN A 109 19.01 4.18 -11.11
CA ASN A 109 18.43 4.98 -12.18
C ASN A 109 17.45 4.11 -12.96
N SER A 110 16.16 4.46 -12.98
CA SER A 110 15.12 3.66 -13.65
C SER A 110 15.25 3.64 -15.18
N LYS A 111 15.94 4.62 -15.78
CA LYS A 111 16.11 4.76 -17.24
C LYS A 111 17.34 4.02 -17.75
N THR A 112 18.45 4.11 -17.00
CA THR A 112 19.73 3.50 -17.43
C THR A 112 19.97 2.13 -16.82
N GLY A 113 19.28 1.80 -15.72
CA GLY A 113 19.47 0.57 -14.96
C GLY A 113 20.70 0.58 -14.05
N GLU A 114 21.45 1.69 -14.02
CA GLU A 114 22.68 1.80 -13.24
C GLU A 114 22.42 1.95 -11.75
N ALA A 115 23.23 1.26 -10.93
CA ALA A 115 23.28 1.50 -9.51
C ALA A 115 23.97 2.85 -9.25
N ILE A 116 23.23 3.77 -8.61
CA ILE A 116 23.76 5.09 -8.26
C ILE A 116 24.46 5.02 -6.91
N TRP A 117 23.90 4.22 -6.00
CA TRP A 117 24.36 4.20 -4.62
C TRP A 117 23.96 2.92 -3.90
N LEU A 118 24.80 2.49 -2.95
CA LEU A 118 24.60 1.32 -2.09
C LEU A 118 25.02 1.65 -0.66
N TRP A 119 24.20 1.28 0.32
CA TRP A 119 24.48 1.49 1.73
C TRP A 119 23.95 0.36 2.60
N ASN A 120 24.59 0.16 3.78
CA ASN A 120 24.17 -0.79 4.78
C ASN A 120 23.48 -0.06 5.93
N ALA A 121 22.23 -0.40 6.22
CA ALA A 121 21.49 0.07 7.37
C ALA A 121 22.05 -0.55 8.68
N PRO A 122 21.90 0.14 9.82
CA PRO A 122 22.34 -0.38 11.11
C PRO A 122 21.52 -1.56 11.63
N GLY A 123 20.32 -1.79 11.10
CA GLY A 123 19.39 -2.84 11.49
C GLY A 123 18.56 -3.37 10.33
N ASP A 124 17.65 -4.29 10.62
CA ASP A 124 16.79 -4.90 9.61
C ASP A 124 15.70 -3.93 9.15
N ILE A 125 15.52 -3.85 7.83
CA ILE A 125 14.59 -2.95 7.15
C ILE A 125 13.30 -3.71 6.80
N HIS A 126 12.15 -3.12 7.08
CA HIS A 126 10.84 -3.66 6.70
C HIS A 126 10.25 -2.95 5.48
N ASN A 127 10.42 -1.63 5.39
CA ASN A 127 9.89 -0.84 4.27
C ASN A 127 10.78 0.37 4.00
N ILE A 128 10.64 0.93 2.80
CA ILE A 128 11.34 2.12 2.35
C ILE A 128 10.39 3.05 1.62
N SER A 129 10.52 4.37 1.85
CA SER A 129 9.87 5.42 1.08
C SER A 129 10.89 6.41 0.56
N LEU A 130 10.85 6.72 -0.74
CA LEU A 130 11.85 7.51 -1.45
C LEU A 130 11.35 8.94 -1.74
N SER A 131 12.18 9.94 -1.48
CA SER A 131 11.87 11.32 -1.85
C SER A 131 11.89 11.56 -3.36
N SER A 132 11.20 12.62 -3.82
CA SER A 132 11.03 12.98 -5.24
C SER A 132 12.34 13.02 -6.02
N ASN A 133 13.39 13.58 -5.45
CA ASN A 133 14.68 13.73 -6.10
C ASN A 133 15.66 12.58 -5.84
N GLY A 134 15.21 11.49 -5.17
CA GLY A 134 16.07 10.39 -4.76
C GLY A 134 17.13 10.75 -3.71
N GLN A 135 17.06 11.94 -3.10
CA GLN A 135 18.05 12.38 -2.12
C GLN A 135 17.86 11.74 -0.75
N PHE A 136 16.62 11.54 -0.34
CA PHE A 136 16.29 10.98 0.97
C PHE A 136 15.52 9.68 0.85
N ALA A 137 15.79 8.75 1.75
CA ALA A 137 14.98 7.57 1.99
C ALA A 137 14.54 7.53 3.46
N LEU A 138 13.26 7.27 3.70
CA LEU A 138 12.75 6.95 5.02
C LEU A 138 12.62 5.42 5.13
N LEU A 139 13.16 4.85 6.18
CA LEU A 139 13.24 3.41 6.42
C LEU A 139 12.37 3.03 7.60
N ALA A 140 11.52 2.04 7.43
CA ALA A 140 10.86 1.35 8.53
C ALA A 140 11.79 0.26 9.07
N MET A 141 12.13 0.30 10.35
CA MET A 141 13.17 -0.54 10.94
C MET A 141 12.65 -1.44 12.05
N ALA A 142 13.26 -2.63 12.17
CA ALA A 142 12.97 -3.58 13.25
C ALA A 142 13.46 -3.08 14.65
N ASP A 143 14.34 -2.10 14.69
CA ASP A 143 14.88 -1.49 15.91
C ASP A 143 13.99 -0.41 16.52
N TYR A 144 12.68 -0.39 16.13
CA TYR A 144 11.66 0.54 16.59
C TYR A 144 11.85 1.97 16.09
N THR A 145 12.55 2.15 14.98
CA THR A 145 12.76 3.47 14.40
C THR A 145 12.20 3.60 12.99
N ALA A 146 11.74 4.81 12.65
CA ALA A 146 11.67 5.27 11.27
C ALA A 146 12.90 6.16 11.04
N THR A 147 13.83 5.73 10.18
CA THR A 147 15.13 6.39 10.01
C THR A 147 15.19 7.12 8.68
N LEU A 148 15.31 8.46 8.73
CA LEU A 148 15.54 9.28 7.55
C LEU A 148 17.02 9.27 7.19
N PHE A 149 17.31 8.78 6.01
CA PHE A 149 18.64 8.66 5.47
C PHE A 149 18.88 9.65 4.33
N ASP A 150 20.02 10.34 4.34
CA ASP A 150 20.47 11.21 3.25
C ASP A 150 21.35 10.40 2.31
N ILE A 151 20.76 9.98 1.19
CA ILE A 151 21.44 9.14 0.18
C ILE A 151 22.59 9.92 -0.46
N LYS A 152 22.36 11.17 -0.81
CA LYS A 152 23.32 11.99 -1.55
C LYS A 152 24.60 12.29 -0.76
N ASN A 153 24.45 12.64 0.53
CA ASN A 153 25.58 13.00 1.38
C ASN A 153 26.08 11.82 2.22
N GLY A 154 25.34 10.74 2.25
CA GLY A 154 25.58 9.56 3.09
C GLY A 154 25.26 9.82 4.57
N GLY A 155 24.54 8.92 5.19
CA GLY A 155 24.33 8.91 6.63
C GLY A 155 22.90 9.22 7.11
N ILE A 156 22.70 8.98 8.39
CA ILE A 156 21.41 9.15 9.06
C ILE A 156 21.20 10.65 9.34
N LYS A 157 20.08 11.17 8.85
CA LYS A 157 19.68 12.56 9.09
C LYS A 157 18.74 12.71 10.29
N ARG A 158 17.84 11.75 10.50
CA ARG A 158 16.89 11.73 11.61
C ARG A 158 16.61 10.30 12.04
N ILE A 159 16.36 10.12 13.32
CA ILE A 159 15.85 8.89 13.93
C ILE A 159 14.55 9.24 14.63
N LEU A 160 13.44 8.68 14.12
CA LEU A 160 12.08 8.90 14.61
C LEU A 160 11.67 7.64 15.37
N ARG A 161 11.36 7.77 16.67
CA ARG A 161 11.24 6.60 17.56
C ARG A 161 9.80 6.18 17.81
N HIS A 162 9.59 4.88 17.79
CA HIS A 162 8.43 4.18 18.27
C HIS A 162 8.76 3.32 19.49
N ASP A 163 7.72 2.73 20.11
CA ASP A 163 7.87 1.78 21.22
C ASP A 163 7.76 0.31 20.74
N GLY A 164 7.63 0.08 19.45
CA GLY A 164 7.56 -1.21 18.77
C GLY A 164 8.13 -1.17 17.36
N ILE A 165 8.19 -2.33 16.69
CA ILE A 165 8.69 -2.48 15.31
C ILE A 165 7.94 -1.53 14.38
N VAL A 166 8.65 -0.83 13.50
CA VAL A 166 8.05 0.00 12.46
C VAL A 166 7.93 -0.83 11.18
N TYR A 167 6.70 -0.97 10.68
CA TYR A 167 6.40 -1.82 9.52
C TYR A 167 6.30 -1.06 8.21
N ASP A 168 5.78 0.17 8.26
CA ASP A 168 5.57 0.98 7.06
C ASP A 168 5.89 2.44 7.30
N VAL A 169 6.32 3.11 6.25
CA VAL A 169 6.66 4.53 6.25
C VAL A 169 6.22 5.20 4.96
N SER A 170 5.85 6.46 5.07
CA SER A 170 5.54 7.30 3.92
C SER A 170 6.22 8.65 4.06
N LEU A 171 6.84 9.12 2.98
CA LEU A 171 7.59 10.35 2.92
C LEU A 171 6.90 11.35 1.99
N ASP A 172 6.60 12.54 2.47
CA ASP A 172 6.25 13.69 1.63
C ASP A 172 7.32 14.79 1.76
N SER A 173 8.21 14.81 0.79
CA SER A 173 9.30 15.79 0.78
C SER A 173 8.84 17.23 0.48
N LYS A 174 7.67 17.41 -0.14
CA LYS A 174 7.13 18.75 -0.47
C LYS A 174 6.59 19.44 0.78
N THR A 175 5.87 18.70 1.63
CA THR A 175 5.31 19.22 2.88
C THR A 175 6.26 19.06 4.05
N LYS A 176 7.36 18.35 3.88
CA LYS A 176 8.34 18.01 4.92
C LYS A 176 7.75 17.17 6.05
N LEU A 177 6.74 16.38 5.73
CA LEU A 177 6.13 15.43 6.63
C LEU A 177 6.60 14.00 6.34
N ALA A 178 6.59 13.20 7.39
CA ALA A 178 6.67 11.75 7.30
C ALA A 178 5.55 11.10 8.11
N ALA A 179 5.17 9.90 7.71
CA ALA A 179 4.29 9.05 8.48
C ALA A 179 4.97 7.69 8.73
N SER A 180 4.64 7.05 9.85
CA SER A 180 5.12 5.72 10.21
C SER A 180 4.03 4.89 10.87
N ALA A 181 4.03 3.58 10.63
CA ALA A 181 3.11 2.60 11.20
C ALA A 181 3.89 1.59 12.06
N SER A 182 3.42 1.30 13.27
CA SER A 182 4.17 0.50 14.22
C SER A 182 3.35 -0.58 14.94
N ASP A 183 4.09 -1.55 15.45
CA ASP A 183 3.62 -2.58 16.38
C ASP A 183 3.18 -2.01 17.74
N ASP A 184 3.58 -0.78 18.06
CA ASP A 184 3.21 -0.06 19.28
C ASP A 184 1.75 0.44 19.29
N LEU A 185 0.90 -0.09 18.39
CA LEU A 185 -0.52 0.26 18.22
C LEU A 185 -0.73 1.72 17.80
N SER A 186 0.26 2.32 17.16
CA SER A 186 0.13 3.70 16.69
C SER A 186 0.70 3.90 15.29
N ALA A 187 0.10 4.85 14.57
CA ALA A 187 0.78 5.55 13.49
C ALA A 187 1.20 6.93 14.01
N LYS A 188 2.28 7.47 13.47
CA LYS A 188 2.77 8.80 13.86
C LYS A 188 2.99 9.69 12.65
N VAL A 189 2.77 10.98 12.83
CA VAL A 189 3.10 12.04 11.87
C VAL A 189 4.25 12.84 12.41
N TRP A 190 5.24 13.11 11.57
CA TRP A 190 6.50 13.74 11.96
C TRP A 190 6.81 14.97 11.10
N ASP A 191 7.33 16.01 11.71
CA ASP A 191 8.01 17.10 11.00
C ASP A 191 9.46 16.69 10.70
N LEU A 192 9.81 16.55 9.43
CA LEU A 192 11.13 16.07 9.01
C LEU A 192 12.25 17.06 9.26
N ASN A 193 11.98 18.37 9.35
CA ASN A 193 13.00 19.37 9.62
C ASN A 193 13.47 19.28 11.07
N SER A 194 12.52 19.28 12.00
CA SER A 194 12.80 19.24 13.43
C SER A 194 13.00 17.84 13.98
N GLY A 195 12.40 16.81 13.34
CA GLY A 195 12.30 15.46 13.87
C GLY A 195 11.24 15.31 14.97
N LYS A 196 10.37 16.30 15.15
CA LYS A 196 9.34 16.26 16.18
C LYS A 196 8.14 15.40 15.73
N GLU A 197 7.60 14.61 16.68
CA GLU A 197 6.29 14.01 16.56
C GLU A 197 5.23 15.10 16.60
N LEU A 198 4.42 15.20 15.52
CA LEU A 198 3.30 16.13 15.43
C LEU A 198 2.03 15.50 15.99
N HIS A 199 1.78 14.24 15.63
CA HIS A 199 0.61 13.49 16.08
C HIS A 199 0.95 12.02 16.30
N ARG A 200 0.36 11.45 17.36
CA ARG A 200 0.29 10.01 17.62
C ARG A 200 -1.16 9.56 17.44
N LEU A 201 -1.39 8.73 16.44
CA LEU A 201 -2.70 8.26 16.01
C LEU A 201 -2.89 6.83 16.53
N ALA A 202 -3.72 6.71 17.59
CA ALA A 202 -3.89 5.43 18.28
C ALA A 202 -4.80 4.48 17.51
N HIS A 203 -4.46 3.21 17.55
CA HIS A 203 -5.21 2.06 17.05
C HIS A 203 -5.39 1.03 18.17
N ASN A 204 -6.29 0.06 17.99
CA ASN A 204 -6.48 -1.03 18.97
C ASN A 204 -5.59 -2.25 18.63
N ASN A 205 -4.94 -2.25 17.47
CA ASN A 205 -4.06 -3.34 17.01
C ASN A 205 -2.84 -2.78 16.25
N GLN A 206 -1.91 -3.65 15.92
CA GLN A 206 -0.68 -3.36 15.17
C GLN A 206 -1.00 -2.63 13.86
N VAL A 207 -0.39 -1.47 13.65
CA VAL A 207 -0.55 -0.69 12.42
C VAL A 207 0.41 -1.20 11.37
N ARG A 208 -0.12 -1.56 10.21
CA ARG A 208 0.63 -2.18 9.11
C ARG A 208 0.87 -1.26 7.93
N THR A 209 0.09 -0.18 7.81
CA THR A 209 0.16 0.73 6.68
C THR A 209 -0.04 2.16 7.14
N ALA A 210 0.80 3.06 6.62
CA ALA A 210 0.70 4.50 6.82
C ALA A 210 1.06 5.23 5.52
N GLN A 211 0.07 5.71 4.77
CA GLN A 211 0.26 6.35 3.47
C GLN A 211 -0.22 7.79 3.47
N LEU A 212 0.68 8.73 3.28
CA LEU A 212 0.37 10.15 3.05
C LEU A 212 -0.27 10.37 1.67
N SER A 213 -1.21 11.31 1.61
CA SER A 213 -1.70 11.84 0.33
C SER A 213 -0.61 12.64 -0.40
N PRO A 214 -0.70 12.82 -1.74
CA PRO A 214 0.30 13.56 -2.53
C PRO A 214 0.57 14.99 -2.05
N ASP A 215 -0.43 15.65 -1.48
CA ASP A 215 -0.33 17.02 -0.92
C ASP A 215 0.06 17.05 0.56
N GLY A 216 0.15 15.88 1.21
CA GLY A 216 0.48 15.73 2.62
C GLY A 216 -0.63 16.11 3.61
N ASN A 217 -1.82 16.49 3.13
CA ASN A 217 -2.91 16.93 4.03
C ASN A 217 -3.65 15.77 4.69
N LEU A 218 -3.61 14.58 4.10
CA LEU A 218 -4.28 13.38 4.59
C LEU A 218 -3.29 12.25 4.83
N LEU A 219 -3.56 11.45 5.85
CA LEU A 219 -2.86 10.20 6.12
C LEU A 219 -3.86 9.07 6.22
N PHE A 220 -3.66 8.02 5.42
CA PHE A 220 -4.40 6.77 5.57
C PHE A 220 -3.58 5.79 6.41
N THR A 221 -4.22 5.18 7.41
CA THR A 221 -3.61 4.13 8.23
C THR A 221 -4.46 2.87 8.25
N SER A 222 -3.83 1.71 8.41
CA SER A 222 -4.53 0.44 8.55
C SER A 222 -3.87 -0.45 9.59
N ALA A 223 -4.65 -0.84 10.59
CA ALA A 223 -4.28 -1.83 11.59
C ALA A 223 -4.93 -3.19 11.30
N ILE A 224 -4.40 -4.25 11.88
CA ILE A 224 -4.89 -5.62 11.68
C ILE A 224 -6.29 -5.77 12.28
N GLY A 225 -7.27 -6.16 11.44
CA GLY A 225 -8.64 -6.43 11.87
C GLY A 225 -9.47 -5.18 12.17
N GLU A 226 -8.97 -3.99 11.83
CA GLU A 226 -9.68 -2.73 12.00
C GLU A 226 -10.03 -2.09 10.65
N ALA A 227 -10.99 -1.18 10.66
CA ALA A 227 -11.24 -0.31 9.51
C ALA A 227 -9.98 0.49 9.15
N GLY A 228 -9.82 0.84 7.89
CA GLY A 228 -8.83 1.83 7.49
C GLY A 228 -9.25 3.21 8.00
N HIS A 229 -8.33 3.95 8.57
CA HIS A 229 -8.59 5.30 9.11
C HIS A 229 -7.95 6.36 8.24
N LEU A 230 -8.69 7.42 7.96
CA LEU A 230 -8.21 8.62 7.26
C LEU A 230 -8.13 9.78 8.24
N TRP A 231 -6.96 10.36 8.36
CA TRP A 231 -6.64 11.43 9.30
C TRP A 231 -6.29 12.72 8.55
N ASP A 232 -6.68 13.85 9.12
CA ASP A 232 -6.15 15.17 8.75
C ASP A 232 -4.79 15.35 9.41
N THR A 233 -3.73 15.54 8.64
CA THR A 233 -2.35 15.59 9.15
C THR A 233 -2.05 16.86 9.93
N LYS A 234 -2.81 17.93 9.73
CA LYS A 234 -2.63 19.21 10.42
C LYS A 234 -3.23 19.18 11.81
N SER A 235 -4.43 18.62 11.97
CA SER A 235 -5.15 18.57 13.26
C SER A 235 -4.96 17.26 14.00
N GLY A 236 -4.54 16.18 13.35
CA GLY A 236 -4.49 14.84 13.91
C GLY A 236 -5.87 14.19 14.11
N GLN A 237 -6.93 14.79 13.57
CA GLN A 237 -8.29 14.27 13.75
C GLN A 237 -8.65 13.20 12.72
N LEU A 238 -9.42 12.20 13.17
CA LEU A 238 -10.02 11.19 12.30
C LEU A 238 -11.09 11.84 11.42
N VAL A 239 -10.90 11.71 10.09
CA VAL A 239 -11.82 12.27 9.08
C VAL A 239 -12.84 11.23 8.62
N ARG A 240 -12.38 9.99 8.34
CA ARG A 240 -13.20 8.90 7.79
C ARG A 240 -12.68 7.54 8.20
N GLU A 241 -13.59 6.56 8.15
CA GLU A 241 -13.28 5.15 8.29
C GLU A 241 -13.67 4.38 7.03
N PHE A 242 -12.83 3.42 6.63
CA PHE A 242 -13.02 2.56 5.48
C PHE A 242 -13.20 1.13 5.97
N PRO A 243 -14.38 0.53 5.82
CA PRO A 243 -14.67 -0.77 6.40
C PRO A 243 -13.89 -1.88 5.70
N ILE A 244 -13.35 -2.81 6.49
CA ILE A 244 -12.71 -4.03 6.03
C ILE A 244 -13.34 -5.25 6.74
N ASN A 245 -13.49 -6.37 6.02
CA ASN A 245 -14.09 -7.56 6.61
C ASN A 245 -13.07 -8.42 7.37
N SER A 246 -11.81 -8.41 6.95
CA SER A 246 -10.73 -9.17 7.57
C SER A 246 -9.37 -8.71 7.08
N GLY A 247 -8.33 -8.93 7.88
CA GLY A 247 -6.96 -8.57 7.54
C GLY A 247 -6.70 -7.08 7.70
N PHE A 248 -6.00 -6.49 6.75
CA PHE A 248 -5.65 -5.07 6.72
C PHE A 248 -5.48 -4.59 5.26
N TYR A 249 -5.50 -3.28 5.07
CA TYR A 249 -5.13 -2.66 3.79
C TYR A 249 -3.61 -2.68 3.67
N SER A 250 -3.09 -3.52 2.78
CA SER A 250 -1.65 -3.76 2.61
C SER A 250 -0.99 -2.79 1.63
N SER A 251 -1.77 -2.16 0.78
CA SER A 251 -1.27 -1.12 -0.11
C SER A 251 -2.37 -0.08 -0.38
N VAL A 252 -1.95 1.18 -0.49
CA VAL A 252 -2.87 2.30 -0.59
C VAL A 252 -2.27 3.36 -1.51
N ARG A 253 -3.11 3.92 -2.38
CA ARG A 253 -2.71 5.06 -3.21
C ARG A 253 -3.86 6.03 -3.40
N PHE A 254 -3.59 7.30 -3.13
CA PHE A 254 -4.49 8.39 -3.51
C PHE A 254 -4.29 8.72 -4.99
N ASN A 255 -5.37 9.14 -5.67
CA ASN A 255 -5.21 9.80 -6.96
C ASN A 255 -4.61 11.21 -6.78
N LYS A 256 -4.27 11.86 -7.89
CA LYS A 256 -3.56 13.14 -7.86
C LYS A 256 -4.31 14.24 -7.10
N ASP A 257 -5.64 14.21 -7.13
CA ASP A 257 -6.51 15.25 -6.58
C ASP A 257 -7.08 14.86 -5.20
N ASN A 258 -6.65 13.74 -4.62
CA ASN A 258 -7.13 13.17 -3.35
C ASN A 258 -8.64 12.91 -3.29
N THR A 259 -9.29 12.78 -4.44
CA THR A 259 -10.74 12.52 -4.53
C THR A 259 -11.06 11.03 -4.49
N GLU A 260 -10.12 10.19 -4.93
CA GLU A 260 -10.22 8.74 -4.96
C GLU A 260 -9.06 8.08 -4.22
N LEU A 261 -9.37 6.95 -3.61
CA LEU A 261 -8.42 6.10 -2.92
C LEU A 261 -8.51 4.69 -3.51
N LEU A 262 -7.39 4.19 -4.02
CA LEU A 262 -7.26 2.81 -4.46
C LEU A 262 -6.54 2.03 -3.36
N THR A 263 -7.13 0.90 -2.94
CA THR A 263 -6.60 0.08 -1.86
C THR A 263 -6.44 -1.37 -2.28
N GLY A 264 -5.38 -2.01 -1.81
CA GLY A 264 -5.18 -3.44 -1.85
C GLY A 264 -5.23 -4.03 -0.44
N THR A 265 -5.70 -5.25 -0.29
CA THR A 265 -5.81 -5.90 1.02
C THR A 265 -4.92 -7.14 1.11
N SER A 266 -4.64 -7.57 2.34
CA SER A 266 -3.95 -8.83 2.62
C SER A 266 -4.74 -10.07 2.16
N ALA A 267 -6.04 -9.92 1.88
CA ALA A 267 -6.92 -10.97 1.37
C ALA A 267 -7.15 -10.94 -0.14
N GLY A 268 -6.39 -10.10 -0.88
CA GLY A 268 -6.42 -10.03 -2.35
C GLY A 268 -7.57 -9.22 -2.95
N LYS A 269 -8.28 -8.44 -2.15
CA LYS A 269 -9.25 -7.47 -2.68
C LYS A 269 -8.55 -6.20 -3.11
N ILE A 270 -8.95 -5.67 -4.26
CA ILE A 270 -8.57 -4.34 -4.72
C ILE A 270 -9.86 -3.51 -4.74
N GLN A 271 -9.84 -2.33 -4.14
CA GLN A 271 -11.06 -1.54 -3.92
C GLN A 271 -10.82 -0.08 -4.25
N LEU A 272 -11.77 0.52 -4.95
CA LEU A 272 -11.78 1.95 -5.26
C LEU A 272 -12.82 2.66 -4.40
N TRP A 273 -12.41 3.73 -3.76
CA TRP A 273 -13.21 4.49 -2.82
C TRP A 273 -13.27 5.97 -3.20
N GLN A 274 -14.37 6.63 -2.89
CA GLN A 274 -14.45 8.08 -2.84
C GLN A 274 -13.96 8.57 -1.48
N VAL A 275 -12.91 9.39 -1.45
CA VAL A 275 -12.28 9.87 -0.21
C VAL A 275 -13.23 10.67 0.66
N ALA A 276 -13.99 11.60 0.06
CA ALA A 276 -14.88 12.50 0.79
C ALA A 276 -16.00 11.78 1.56
N THR A 277 -16.44 10.63 1.11
CA THR A 277 -17.61 9.90 1.65
C THR A 277 -17.29 8.51 2.19
N ALA A 278 -16.07 8.01 1.98
CA ALA A 278 -15.66 6.62 2.18
C ALA A 278 -16.60 5.62 1.44
N LYS A 279 -17.22 6.04 0.34
CA LYS A 279 -18.09 5.18 -0.46
C LYS A 279 -17.25 4.26 -1.34
N LEU A 280 -17.46 2.96 -1.20
CA LEU A 280 -16.90 1.94 -2.10
C LEU A 280 -17.58 2.06 -3.47
N THR A 281 -16.79 2.23 -4.55
CA THR A 281 -17.29 2.40 -5.92
C THR A 281 -17.05 1.16 -6.76
N LYS A 282 -15.88 0.51 -6.61
CA LYS A 282 -15.52 -0.70 -7.34
C LYS A 282 -14.77 -1.68 -6.44
N THR A 283 -14.91 -2.95 -6.73
CA THR A 283 -14.16 -4.03 -6.07
C THR A 283 -13.72 -5.06 -7.09
N TRP A 284 -12.47 -5.48 -7.02
CA TRP A 284 -11.90 -6.60 -7.77
C TRP A 284 -11.27 -7.61 -6.82
N GLN A 285 -11.15 -8.84 -7.29
CA GLN A 285 -10.49 -9.92 -6.54
C GLN A 285 -9.32 -10.47 -7.36
N ALA A 286 -8.12 -10.38 -6.80
CA ALA A 286 -6.95 -11.04 -7.36
C ALA A 286 -7.13 -12.57 -7.34
N THR A 287 -6.68 -13.23 -8.39
CA THR A 287 -6.83 -14.67 -8.55
C THR A 287 -5.57 -15.42 -8.12
N PRO A 288 -5.66 -16.44 -7.26
CA PRO A 288 -4.50 -17.26 -6.89
C PRO A 288 -3.95 -18.00 -8.12
N LYS A 289 -2.65 -18.29 -8.13
CA LYS A 289 -2.01 -19.13 -9.18
C LYS A 289 -2.51 -20.58 -9.12
N ASN A 290 -2.73 -21.08 -7.93
CA ASN A 290 -3.23 -22.42 -7.70
C ASN A 290 -4.45 -22.35 -6.77
N LYS A 291 -5.59 -22.80 -7.27
CA LYS A 291 -6.86 -22.81 -6.53
C LYS A 291 -6.84 -23.71 -5.28
N TRP A 292 -5.87 -24.62 -5.19
CA TRP A 292 -5.74 -25.61 -4.11
C TRP A 292 -4.87 -25.10 -2.93
N VAL A 293 -4.10 -24.01 -3.09
CA VAL A 293 -3.09 -23.62 -2.11
C VAL A 293 -3.51 -22.46 -1.21
N SER A 294 -4.27 -21.57 -1.53
CA SER A 294 -4.81 -20.44 -0.73
C SER A 294 -5.56 -19.47 -1.63
N ASN A 295 -6.69 -18.98 -1.19
CA ASN A 295 -7.41 -17.93 -1.90
C ASN A 295 -6.88 -16.52 -1.59
N ASN A 296 -6.02 -16.37 -0.58
CA ASN A 296 -5.50 -15.07 -0.17
C ASN A 296 -4.24 -14.72 -0.94
N VAL A 297 -4.30 -13.68 -1.73
CA VAL A 297 -3.19 -13.13 -2.51
C VAL A 297 -2.92 -11.73 -2.01
N LEU A 298 -1.87 -11.53 -1.22
CA LEU A 298 -1.48 -10.22 -0.71
C LEU A 298 -1.27 -9.24 -1.87
N ILE A 299 -1.92 -8.09 -1.80
CA ILE A 299 -1.72 -6.99 -2.76
C ILE A 299 -0.58 -6.10 -2.24
N GLU A 300 0.53 -6.10 -2.95
CA GLU A 300 1.75 -5.37 -2.57
C GLU A 300 1.73 -3.91 -3.03
N ALA A 301 1.13 -3.65 -4.18
CA ALA A 301 1.08 -2.31 -4.76
C ALA A 301 -0.20 -2.07 -5.54
N VAL A 302 -0.67 -0.82 -5.52
CA VAL A 302 -1.77 -0.35 -6.37
C VAL A 302 -1.37 0.99 -7.02
N ALA A 303 -1.86 1.25 -8.23
CA ALA A 303 -1.61 2.50 -8.92
C ALA A 303 -2.74 2.86 -9.89
N PHE A 304 -2.93 4.15 -10.12
CA PHE A 304 -3.79 4.69 -11.17
C PHE A 304 -2.99 4.75 -12.49
N ASN A 305 -3.64 4.41 -13.61
CA ASN A 305 -3.07 4.67 -14.92
C ASN A 305 -4.08 5.38 -15.83
N ASN A 306 -3.68 5.73 -17.05
CA ASN A 306 -4.55 6.46 -17.99
C ASN A 306 -5.75 5.63 -18.50
N GLN A 307 -5.74 4.31 -18.31
CA GLN A 307 -6.75 3.38 -18.84
C GLN A 307 -7.61 2.75 -17.73
N GLY A 308 -7.28 2.99 -16.46
CA GLY A 308 -7.95 2.40 -15.31
C GLY A 308 -7.03 2.27 -14.09
N TYR A 309 -6.92 1.07 -13.54
CA TYR A 309 -6.18 0.81 -12.31
C TYR A 309 -5.28 -0.42 -12.50
N VAL A 310 -4.18 -0.44 -11.75
CA VAL A 310 -3.22 -1.55 -11.77
C VAL A 310 -2.94 -1.99 -10.34
N ALA A 311 -2.81 -3.29 -10.12
CA ALA A 311 -2.42 -3.87 -8.85
C ALA A 311 -1.34 -4.93 -9.03
N GLY A 312 -0.31 -4.85 -8.22
CA GLY A 312 0.73 -5.87 -8.12
C GLY A 312 0.51 -6.74 -6.88
N ALA A 313 0.75 -8.03 -6.98
CA ALA A 313 0.49 -8.95 -5.89
C ALA A 313 1.67 -9.90 -5.62
N ALA A 314 1.77 -10.37 -4.38
CA ALA A 314 2.82 -11.27 -3.90
C ALA A 314 2.93 -12.58 -4.70
N ASN A 315 1.88 -12.98 -5.43
CA ASN A 315 1.94 -14.10 -6.35
C ASN A 315 2.73 -13.81 -7.65
N GLY A 316 3.30 -12.60 -7.79
CA GLY A 316 4.11 -12.19 -8.93
C GLY A 316 3.32 -11.81 -10.18
N ARG A 317 2.04 -11.48 -10.03
CA ARG A 317 1.18 -10.98 -11.09
C ARG A 317 0.91 -9.49 -10.95
N VAL A 318 0.84 -8.81 -12.08
CA VAL A 318 0.32 -7.45 -12.22
C VAL A 318 -1.04 -7.53 -12.90
N TYR A 319 -2.08 -7.07 -12.22
CA TYR A 319 -3.46 -7.11 -12.66
C TYR A 319 -3.88 -5.75 -13.23
N TYR A 320 -4.61 -5.77 -14.35
CA TYR A 320 -5.19 -4.58 -14.98
C TYR A 320 -6.69 -4.57 -14.74
N LEU A 321 -7.21 -3.44 -14.29
CA LEU A 321 -8.53 -3.29 -13.71
C LEU A 321 -9.28 -2.12 -14.39
N LYS A 322 -10.58 -2.31 -14.65
CA LYS A 322 -11.47 -1.28 -15.23
C LYS A 322 -12.69 -1.01 -14.36
#